data_fd1642333a0f171bd737a36a290195c1
#
_entry.id   fd1642333a0f171bd737a36a290195c1
#
_cell.length_a   1.000
_cell.length_b   1.000
_cell.length_c   1.000
_cell.angle_alpha   90.00
_cell.angle_beta   90.00
_cell.angle_gamma   90.00
#
_symmetry.space_group_name_H-M   'P 1'
#
loop_
_entity.id
_entity.type
_entity.pdbx_description
1 polymer ?
#
loop_
_entity_poly.entity_id
_entity_poly.type
_entity_poly.pdbx_seq_one_letter_code
_entity_poly.pdbx_strand_id
1 'polypeptide(L)'
;MKIGHFRVYFRGALLAVVLLGLVVSACGWQLRGSPGGISLAGQGLYVIDDIGSSDLRRAVRRGIEGAGGRQVESRNEADLVVILHTRSSDRETAAVGVGGDAEEYRLEYRVSYSVEDSAGDVLIDRQAANAMRTFAEVEGGADQRRRREDDIEEELRDEVARMIMLRLQVI
;
A
#
# COMPACT_ATOMS: atom_id res chain seq x y z
N MET A 1 11.86 -70.55 9.10
CA MET A 1 12.24 -69.82 7.89
C MET A 1 11.14 -68.80 7.57
N LYS A 2 11.08 -67.64 8.31
CA LYS A 2 10.03 -66.60 8.15
C LYS A 2 10.58 -65.18 8.34
N ILE A 3 11.76 -64.87 7.81
CA ILE A 3 12.41 -63.55 7.99
C ILE A 3 12.26 -62.64 6.76
N GLY A 4 11.84 -63.21 5.61
CA GLY A 4 11.76 -62.46 4.33
C GLY A 4 10.60 -61.45 4.21
N HIS A 5 9.47 -61.73 4.83
CA HIS A 5 8.24 -60.88 4.65
C HIS A 5 8.25 -59.60 5.47
N PHE A 6 8.96 -59.58 6.59
CA PHE A 6 9.02 -58.38 7.46
C PHE A 6 9.77 -57.20 6.81
N ARG A 7 10.80 -57.50 6.02
CA ARG A 7 11.57 -56.47 5.32
C ARG A 7 10.81 -55.79 4.17
N VAL A 8 9.89 -56.53 3.53
CA VAL A 8 9.10 -55.98 2.40
C VAL A 8 8.03 -55.04 2.93
N TYR A 9 7.35 -55.38 4.03
CA TYR A 9 6.33 -54.50 4.65
C TYR A 9 6.95 -53.25 5.23
N PHE A 10 8.16 -53.33 5.81
CA PHE A 10 8.86 -52.17 6.37
C PHE A 10 9.28 -51.16 5.29
N ARG A 11 9.71 -51.65 4.11
CA ARG A 11 10.05 -50.81 2.95
C ARG A 11 8.83 -50.17 2.34
N GLY A 12 7.70 -50.87 2.28
CA GLY A 12 6.42 -50.31 1.81
C GLY A 12 5.86 -49.23 2.72
N ALA A 13 5.91 -49.44 4.06
CA ALA A 13 5.51 -48.48 5.04
C ALA A 13 6.35 -47.20 4.99
N LEU A 14 7.67 -47.34 4.82
CA LEU A 14 8.57 -46.16 4.72
C LEU A 14 8.33 -45.36 3.45
N LEU A 15 8.08 -46.02 2.33
CA LEU A 15 7.69 -45.35 1.07
C LEU A 15 6.36 -44.63 1.18
N ALA A 16 5.37 -45.23 1.86
CA ALA A 16 4.06 -44.60 2.08
C ALA A 16 4.16 -43.35 2.95
N VAL A 17 4.99 -43.35 4.01
CA VAL A 17 5.23 -42.20 4.87
C VAL A 17 5.94 -41.05 4.11
N VAL A 18 6.92 -41.39 3.26
CA VAL A 18 7.62 -40.41 2.42
C VAL A 18 6.67 -39.79 1.39
N LEU A 19 5.82 -40.61 0.74
CA LEU A 19 4.81 -40.12 -0.19
C LEU A 19 3.79 -39.23 0.49
N LEU A 20 3.32 -39.59 1.70
CA LEU A 20 2.39 -38.80 2.49
C LEU A 20 3.01 -37.46 2.91
N GLY A 21 4.30 -37.46 3.27
CA GLY A 21 5.05 -36.22 3.57
C GLY A 21 5.17 -35.29 2.37
N LEU A 22 5.36 -35.82 1.17
CA LEU A 22 5.41 -35.03 -0.06
C LEU A 22 4.06 -34.40 -0.43
N VAL A 23 2.94 -35.10 -0.15
CA VAL A 23 1.59 -34.57 -0.41
C VAL A 23 1.23 -33.43 0.55
N VAL A 24 1.68 -33.51 1.81
CA VAL A 24 1.44 -32.43 2.80
C VAL A 24 2.30 -31.20 2.50
N SER A 25 3.50 -31.38 1.89
CA SER A 25 4.35 -30.26 1.46
C SER A 25 3.80 -29.54 0.22
N ALA A 26 2.93 -30.19 -0.56
CA ALA A 26 2.29 -29.61 -1.74
C ALA A 26 1.07 -28.74 -1.41
N CYS A 27 0.54 -28.77 -0.17
CA CYS A 27 -0.34 -27.73 0.33
C CYS A 27 0.47 -26.46 0.53
N GLY A 28 0.74 -25.75 -0.57
CA GLY A 28 1.43 -24.49 -0.56
C GLY A 28 0.76 -23.53 0.41
N TRP A 29 1.35 -23.37 1.58
CA TRP A 29 1.09 -22.26 2.46
C TRP A 29 1.60 -21.03 1.74
N GLN A 30 0.78 -20.50 0.82
CA GLN A 30 0.98 -19.13 0.36
C GLN A 30 0.80 -18.24 1.59
N LEU A 31 1.92 -17.80 2.13
CA LEU A 31 1.91 -16.68 3.05
C LEU A 31 1.05 -15.57 2.41
N ARG A 32 -0.03 -15.24 3.07
CA ARG A 32 -0.86 -14.06 2.75
C ARG A 32 0.03 -12.86 3.01
N GLY A 33 0.80 -12.46 2.01
CA GLY A 33 1.90 -11.50 2.10
C GLY A 33 3.05 -11.80 1.14
N SER A 34 2.96 -12.85 0.33
CA SER A 34 3.76 -12.90 -0.90
C SER A 34 3.49 -11.63 -1.69
N PRO A 35 4.53 -11.01 -2.27
CA PRO A 35 4.38 -9.80 -3.05
C PRO A 35 3.64 -10.09 -4.36
N GLY A 36 2.33 -10.30 -4.28
CA GLY A 36 1.41 -9.84 -5.27
C GLY A 36 1.43 -8.33 -5.10
N GLY A 37 2.56 -7.73 -5.45
CA GLY A 37 2.72 -6.29 -5.41
C GLY A 37 1.62 -5.69 -6.27
N ILE A 38 1.19 -4.50 -5.92
CA ILE A 38 0.37 -3.67 -6.77
C ILE A 38 0.95 -3.77 -8.17
N SER A 39 0.19 -4.29 -9.14
CA SER A 39 0.68 -4.47 -10.49
C SER A 39 -0.18 -3.66 -11.46
N LEU A 40 0.39 -2.56 -11.94
CA LEU A 40 -0.12 -1.76 -13.04
C LEU A 40 0.75 -1.99 -14.29
N ALA A 41 1.35 -3.19 -14.40
CA ALA A 41 2.34 -3.49 -15.43
C ALA A 41 1.78 -3.26 -16.83
N GLY A 42 2.46 -2.39 -17.57
CA GLY A 42 2.13 -2.04 -18.95
C GLY A 42 1.09 -0.93 -19.10
N GLN A 43 0.41 -0.52 -18.03
CA GLN A 43 -0.59 0.56 -18.09
C GLN A 43 0.08 1.93 -18.13
N GLY A 44 -0.39 2.81 -19.00
CA GLY A 44 -0.08 4.23 -19.05
C GLY A 44 -1.01 5.02 -18.14
N LEU A 45 -0.45 5.78 -17.17
CA LEU A 45 -1.24 6.58 -16.25
C LEU A 45 -0.91 8.06 -16.43
N TYR A 46 -1.96 8.87 -16.60
CA TYR A 46 -1.87 10.33 -16.60
C TYR A 46 -2.41 10.89 -15.29
N VAL A 47 -1.68 11.79 -14.65
CA VAL A 47 -2.08 12.39 -13.37
C VAL A 47 -2.41 13.85 -13.57
N ILE A 48 -3.68 14.21 -13.32
CA ILE A 48 -4.16 15.59 -13.28
C ILE A 48 -4.13 16.03 -11.81
N ASP A 49 -3.45 17.11 -11.52
CA ASP A 49 -3.28 17.65 -10.18
C ASP A 49 -3.98 19.01 -10.09
N ASP A 50 -5.25 18.99 -9.72
CA ASP A 50 -6.06 20.22 -9.51
C ASP A 50 -5.67 20.95 -8.21
N ILE A 51 -4.88 20.29 -7.35
CA ILE A 51 -4.46 20.82 -6.04
C ILE A 51 -3.22 21.71 -6.19
N GLY A 52 -2.36 21.44 -7.19
CA GLY A 52 -1.06 22.08 -7.36
C GLY A 52 -0.01 21.60 -6.34
N SER A 53 -0.17 20.39 -5.80
CA SER A 53 0.76 19.81 -4.82
C SER A 53 1.85 18.99 -5.50
N SER A 54 3.02 19.62 -5.71
CA SER A 54 4.17 18.94 -6.31
C SER A 54 4.61 17.68 -5.55
N ASP A 55 4.45 17.67 -4.22
CA ASP A 55 4.88 16.57 -3.34
C ASP A 55 3.95 15.37 -3.46
N LEU A 56 2.63 15.61 -3.44
CA LEU A 56 1.63 14.57 -3.66
C LEU A 56 1.76 13.97 -5.07
N ARG A 57 1.91 14.81 -6.09
CA ARG A 57 2.11 14.34 -7.46
C ARG A 57 3.37 13.45 -7.57
N ARG A 58 4.48 13.82 -6.90
CA ARG A 58 5.68 12.97 -6.84
C ARG A 58 5.43 11.64 -6.13
N ALA A 59 4.66 11.64 -5.03
CA ALA A 59 4.30 10.42 -4.31
C ALA A 59 3.45 9.48 -5.18
N VAL A 60 2.43 10.01 -5.86
CA VAL A 60 1.60 9.23 -6.80
C VAL A 60 2.45 8.69 -7.95
N ARG A 61 3.35 9.48 -8.52
CA ARG A 61 4.29 9.04 -9.56
C ARG A 61 5.17 7.88 -9.09
N ARG A 62 5.79 7.99 -7.90
CA ARG A 62 6.56 6.88 -7.32
C ARG A 62 5.69 5.64 -7.13
N GLY A 63 4.43 5.82 -6.73
CA GLY A 63 3.46 4.73 -6.61
C GLY A 63 3.19 4.03 -7.93
N ILE A 64 2.98 4.78 -9.01
CA ILE A 64 2.79 4.26 -10.38
C ILE A 64 4.02 3.44 -10.81
N GLU A 65 5.22 4.03 -10.71
CA GLU A 65 6.47 3.39 -11.08
C GLU A 65 6.72 2.12 -10.25
N GLY A 66 6.49 2.19 -8.93
CA GLY A 66 6.60 1.05 -8.00
C GLY A 66 5.60 -0.08 -8.28
N ALA A 67 4.46 0.24 -8.87
CA ALA A 67 3.46 -0.72 -9.31
C ALA A 67 3.72 -1.28 -10.72
N GLY A 68 4.81 -0.87 -11.37
CA GLY A 68 5.17 -1.29 -12.73
C GLY A 68 4.36 -0.58 -13.83
N GLY A 69 3.60 0.46 -13.46
CA GLY A 69 2.92 1.33 -14.41
C GLY A 69 3.89 2.34 -15.04
N ARG A 70 3.45 2.97 -16.11
CA ARG A 70 4.20 4.00 -16.82
C ARG A 70 3.45 5.32 -16.73
N GLN A 71 4.09 6.37 -16.23
CA GLN A 71 3.54 7.71 -16.32
C GLN A 71 3.61 8.20 -17.75
N VAL A 72 2.52 8.80 -18.25
CA VAL A 72 2.43 9.45 -19.56
C VAL A 72 2.16 10.94 -19.42
N GLU A 73 2.44 11.71 -20.45
CA GLU A 73 2.40 13.17 -20.40
C GLU A 73 1.06 13.74 -20.91
N SER A 74 0.20 12.90 -21.46
CA SER A 74 -1.10 13.33 -21.98
C SER A 74 -2.19 12.30 -21.74
N ARG A 75 -3.44 12.78 -21.66
CA ARG A 75 -4.63 11.92 -21.54
C ARG A 75 -4.73 10.90 -22.67
N ASN A 76 -4.39 11.31 -23.91
CA ASN A 76 -4.52 10.44 -25.11
C ASN A 76 -3.56 9.25 -25.10
N GLU A 77 -2.51 9.28 -24.29
CA GLU A 77 -1.52 8.21 -24.15
C GLU A 77 -1.80 7.35 -22.92
N ALA A 78 -2.82 7.73 -22.13
CA ALA A 78 -3.15 7.07 -20.88
C ALA A 78 -4.17 5.96 -21.09
N ASP A 79 -3.99 4.86 -20.35
CA ASP A 79 -5.05 3.87 -20.15
C ASP A 79 -5.97 4.31 -19.00
N LEU A 80 -5.38 4.95 -17.96
CA LEU A 80 -6.07 5.50 -16.81
C LEU A 80 -5.65 6.94 -16.54
N VAL A 81 -6.63 7.78 -16.17
CA VAL A 81 -6.44 9.18 -15.78
C VAL A 81 -6.82 9.34 -14.32
N VAL A 82 -5.83 9.62 -13.46
CA VAL A 82 -6.04 9.88 -12.03
C VAL A 82 -6.15 11.37 -11.82
N ILE A 83 -7.26 11.84 -11.27
CA ILE A 83 -7.52 13.25 -10.99
C ILE A 83 -7.50 13.48 -9.48
N LEU A 84 -6.55 14.28 -9.01
CA LEU A 84 -6.41 14.67 -7.61
C LEU A 84 -7.16 15.97 -7.37
N HIS A 85 -8.24 15.95 -6.58
CA HIS A 85 -9.16 17.10 -6.43
C HIS A 85 -8.85 17.97 -5.22
N THR A 86 -8.69 17.38 -4.04
CA THR A 86 -8.43 18.09 -2.80
C THR A 86 -7.50 17.30 -1.89
N ARG A 87 -6.77 18.01 -1.03
CA ARG A 87 -6.01 17.41 0.06
C ARG A 87 -6.26 18.16 1.36
N SER A 88 -6.18 17.47 2.49
CA SER A 88 -6.03 18.06 3.82
C SER A 88 -4.96 17.35 4.61
N SER A 89 -4.32 18.10 5.52
CA SER A 89 -3.40 17.56 6.52
C SER A 89 -3.82 18.19 7.85
N ASP A 90 -4.36 17.38 8.74
CA ASP A 90 -4.98 17.82 9.97
C ASP A 90 -4.26 17.21 11.17
N ARG A 91 -3.87 18.05 12.15
CA ARG A 91 -3.27 17.62 13.40
C ARG A 91 -4.22 17.81 14.56
N GLU A 92 -4.40 16.76 15.35
CA GLU A 92 -5.22 16.77 16.55
C GLU A 92 -4.40 16.29 17.75
N THR A 93 -4.72 16.77 18.96
CA THR A 93 -4.18 16.21 20.21
C THR A 93 -4.85 14.86 20.46
N ALA A 94 -4.06 13.79 20.54
CA ALA A 94 -4.54 12.44 20.75
C ALA A 94 -4.56 12.07 22.25
N ALA A 95 -3.58 12.56 23.05
CA ALA A 95 -3.51 12.35 24.47
C ALA A 95 -2.98 13.59 25.19
N VAL A 96 -3.47 13.83 26.42
CA VAL A 96 -3.00 14.87 27.31
C VAL A 96 -2.49 14.25 28.61
N GLY A 97 -1.36 14.77 29.10
CA GLY A 97 -0.77 14.35 30.36
C GLY A 97 -1.48 14.92 31.58
N VAL A 98 -1.00 14.49 32.76
CA VAL A 98 -1.56 14.91 34.07
C VAL A 98 -1.50 16.42 34.29
N GLY A 99 -0.56 17.12 33.63
CA GLY A 99 -0.41 18.57 33.66
C GLY A 99 -1.32 19.31 32.67
N GLY A 100 -2.04 18.61 31.78
CA GLY A 100 -2.86 19.19 30.72
C GLY A 100 -2.10 19.48 29.44
N ASP A 101 -0.80 19.21 29.39
CA ASP A 101 0.01 19.33 28.20
C ASP A 101 -0.24 18.15 27.24
N ALA A 102 -0.15 18.39 25.94
CA ALA A 102 -0.31 17.33 24.95
C ALA A 102 0.87 16.37 25.03
N GLU A 103 0.60 15.05 25.17
CA GLU A 103 1.60 13.99 25.16
C GLU A 103 1.67 13.28 23.83
N GLU A 104 0.54 13.21 23.13
CA GLU A 104 0.47 12.59 21.82
C GLU A 104 -0.35 13.44 20.84
N TYR A 105 0.07 13.42 19.59
CA TYR A 105 -0.65 14.01 18.46
C TYR A 105 -1.03 12.94 17.46
N ARG A 106 -2.14 13.18 16.75
CA ARG A 106 -2.55 12.44 15.58
C ARG A 106 -2.46 13.36 14.37
N LEU A 107 -1.75 12.92 13.35
CA LEU A 107 -1.74 13.56 12.04
C LEU A 107 -2.56 12.70 11.07
N GLU A 108 -3.51 13.31 10.38
CA GLU A 108 -4.29 12.69 9.31
C GLU A 108 -3.98 13.40 7.99
N TYR A 109 -3.68 12.62 6.96
CA TYR A 109 -3.51 13.10 5.60
C TYR A 109 -4.59 12.48 4.73
N ARG A 110 -5.37 13.31 4.04
CA ARG A 110 -6.51 12.90 3.22
C ARG A 110 -6.42 13.50 1.83
N VAL A 111 -6.71 12.69 0.81
CA VAL A 111 -6.77 13.11 -0.61
C VAL A 111 -8.09 12.65 -1.20
N SER A 112 -8.79 13.55 -1.87
CA SER A 112 -9.95 13.24 -2.68
C SER A 112 -9.51 13.09 -4.15
N TYR A 113 -9.92 12.00 -4.80
CA TYR A 113 -9.54 11.69 -6.16
C TYR A 113 -10.67 10.99 -6.92
N SER A 114 -10.57 10.99 -8.25
CA SER A 114 -11.39 10.18 -9.16
C SER A 114 -10.49 9.55 -10.23
N VAL A 115 -11.03 8.56 -10.95
CA VAL A 115 -10.32 7.90 -12.04
C VAL A 115 -11.23 7.81 -13.25
N GLU A 116 -10.69 8.14 -14.40
CA GLU A 116 -11.34 8.07 -15.71
C GLU A 116 -10.49 7.24 -16.66
N ASP A 117 -11.08 6.80 -17.75
CA ASP A 117 -10.34 6.31 -18.90
C ASP A 117 -9.89 7.45 -19.82
N SER A 118 -9.21 7.12 -20.93
CA SER A 118 -8.76 8.12 -21.92
C SER A 118 -9.90 8.85 -22.62
N ALA A 119 -11.08 8.23 -22.72
CA ALA A 119 -12.27 8.83 -23.34
C ALA A 119 -12.99 9.81 -22.39
N GLY A 120 -12.72 9.74 -21.09
CA GLY A 120 -13.34 10.56 -20.05
C GLY A 120 -14.48 9.84 -19.31
N ASP A 121 -14.67 8.54 -19.57
CA ASP A 121 -15.64 7.75 -18.84
C ASP A 121 -15.15 7.50 -17.41
N VAL A 122 -16.02 7.74 -16.42
CA VAL A 122 -15.67 7.63 -15.01
C VAL A 122 -15.61 6.16 -14.60
N LEU A 123 -14.42 5.69 -14.23
CA LEU A 123 -14.19 4.33 -13.71
C LEU A 123 -14.29 4.28 -12.19
N ILE A 124 -13.80 5.31 -11.51
CA ILE A 124 -13.97 5.51 -10.07
C ILE A 124 -14.50 6.92 -9.86
N ASP A 125 -15.69 7.02 -9.30
CA ASP A 125 -16.25 8.30 -8.87
C ASP A 125 -15.44 8.90 -7.73
N ARG A 126 -15.65 10.20 -7.46
CA ARG A 126 -14.90 10.93 -6.43
C ARG A 126 -14.98 10.23 -5.08
N GLN A 127 -13.84 9.81 -4.57
CA GLN A 127 -13.70 9.20 -3.25
C GLN A 127 -12.46 9.72 -2.53
N ALA A 128 -12.34 9.43 -1.23
CA ALA A 128 -11.19 9.82 -0.43
C ALA A 128 -10.31 8.62 -0.10
N ALA A 129 -8.99 8.81 -0.17
CA ALA A 129 -7.99 7.98 0.49
C ALA A 129 -7.41 8.78 1.65
N ASN A 130 -7.28 8.17 2.82
CA ASN A 130 -6.72 8.82 4.00
C ASN A 130 -5.83 7.86 4.79
N ALA A 131 -4.74 8.40 5.33
CA ALA A 131 -3.84 7.72 6.24
C ALA A 131 -3.68 8.57 7.50
N MET A 132 -3.43 7.94 8.64
CA MET A 132 -3.23 8.64 9.90
C MET A 132 -2.12 8.00 10.72
N ARG A 133 -1.43 8.82 11.53
CA ARG A 133 -0.41 8.35 12.46
C ARG A 133 -0.49 9.10 13.78
N THR A 134 -0.41 8.37 14.88
CA THR A 134 -0.23 8.93 16.22
C THR A 134 1.26 8.91 16.57
N PHE A 135 1.75 10.00 17.16
CA PHE A 135 3.15 10.12 17.58
C PHE A 135 3.23 10.93 18.88
N ALA A 136 4.22 10.59 19.70
CA ALA A 136 4.47 11.30 20.95
C ALA A 136 4.99 12.71 20.70
N GLU A 137 4.68 13.65 21.59
CA GLU A 137 5.32 14.96 21.62
C GLU A 137 6.84 14.78 21.74
N VAL A 138 7.60 15.51 20.97
CA VAL A 138 9.06 15.44 20.95
C VAL A 138 9.60 16.51 21.90
N GLU A 139 10.38 16.08 22.89
CA GLU A 139 11.16 16.99 23.69
C GLU A 139 12.17 17.70 22.81
N GLY A 140 12.00 19.01 22.61
CA GLY A 140 12.86 19.79 21.75
C GLY A 140 12.23 21.10 21.33
N GLY A 141 12.98 21.89 20.59
CA GLY A 141 12.51 23.18 20.07
C GLY A 141 11.49 23.02 18.94
N ALA A 142 10.82 24.13 18.59
CA ALA A 142 9.80 24.18 17.54
C ALA A 142 10.26 23.62 16.18
N ASP A 143 11.55 23.72 15.89
CA ASP A 143 12.14 23.21 14.64
C ASP A 143 12.20 21.68 14.62
N GLN A 144 12.43 21.05 15.77
CA GLN A 144 12.49 19.59 15.88
C GLN A 144 11.09 18.98 15.72
N ARG A 145 10.09 19.63 16.32
CA ARG A 145 8.67 19.25 16.14
C ARG A 145 8.25 19.35 14.68
N ARG A 146 8.54 20.48 14.02
CA ARG A 146 8.21 20.65 12.60
C ARG A 146 8.83 19.57 11.73
N ARG A 147 10.11 19.29 11.88
CA ARG A 147 10.77 18.22 11.10
C ARG A 147 10.10 16.88 11.31
N ARG A 148 9.72 16.55 12.56
CA ARG A 148 9.04 15.30 12.85
C ARG A 148 7.66 15.23 12.18
N GLU A 149 6.91 16.32 12.18
CA GLU A 149 5.62 16.42 11.50
C GLU A 149 5.79 16.30 9.98
N ASP A 150 6.76 16.98 9.40
CA ASP A 150 7.07 16.92 7.96
C ASP A 150 7.43 15.49 7.52
N ASP A 151 8.26 14.78 8.31
CA ASP A 151 8.63 13.39 8.06
C ASP A 151 7.40 12.47 8.08
N ILE A 152 6.53 12.62 9.08
CA ILE A 152 5.29 11.85 9.20
C ILE A 152 4.33 12.17 8.06
N GLU A 153 4.19 13.44 7.69
CA GLU A 153 3.34 13.84 6.56
C GLU A 153 3.84 13.22 5.25
N GLU A 154 5.16 13.12 5.05
CA GLU A 154 5.74 12.43 3.88
C GLU A 154 5.38 10.94 3.87
N GLU A 155 5.51 10.25 5.02
CA GLU A 155 5.11 8.86 5.15
C GLU A 155 3.62 8.64 4.85
N LEU A 156 2.75 9.49 5.40
CA LEU A 156 1.29 9.42 5.18
C LEU A 156 0.92 9.69 3.72
N ARG A 157 1.60 10.62 3.08
CA ARG A 157 1.43 10.95 1.65
C ARG A 157 1.77 9.75 0.76
N ASP A 158 2.87 9.07 1.05
CA ASP A 158 3.27 7.86 0.32
C ASP A 158 2.28 6.69 0.59
N GLU A 159 1.75 6.59 1.80
CA GLU A 159 0.71 5.61 2.15
C GLU A 159 -0.59 5.86 1.38
N VAL A 160 -1.06 7.11 1.33
CA VAL A 160 -2.24 7.49 0.54
C VAL A 160 -2.02 7.22 -0.95
N ALA A 161 -0.85 7.56 -1.50
CA ALA A 161 -0.52 7.25 -2.88
C ALA A 161 -0.59 5.74 -3.15
N ARG A 162 -0.09 4.92 -2.23
CA ARG A 162 -0.18 3.45 -2.31
C ARG A 162 -1.62 2.96 -2.26
N MET A 163 -2.48 3.53 -1.41
CA MET A 163 -3.91 3.18 -1.36
C MET A 163 -4.62 3.49 -2.69
N ILE A 164 -4.29 4.62 -3.31
CA ILE A 164 -4.81 4.96 -4.65
C ILE A 164 -4.38 3.87 -5.65
N MET A 165 -3.10 3.49 -5.68
CA MET A 165 -2.60 2.44 -6.59
C MET A 165 -3.28 1.10 -6.35
N LEU A 166 -3.50 0.70 -5.09
CA LEU A 166 -4.25 -0.52 -4.75
C LEU A 166 -5.66 -0.51 -5.32
N ARG A 167 -6.30 0.64 -5.35
CA ARG A 167 -7.65 0.77 -5.90
C ARG A 167 -7.67 0.65 -7.41
N LEU A 168 -6.64 1.15 -8.10
CA LEU A 168 -6.52 1.04 -9.54
C LEU A 168 -6.35 -0.41 -10.05
N GLN A 169 -5.87 -1.33 -9.23
CA GLN A 169 -5.71 -2.74 -9.61
C GLN A 169 -7.01 -3.50 -9.78
N VAL A 170 -8.11 -3.00 -9.25
CA VAL A 170 -9.41 -3.70 -9.22
C VAL A 170 -10.39 -3.13 -10.25
N ILE A 171 -9.90 -2.27 -11.13
CA ILE A 171 -10.59 -1.76 -12.31
C ILE A 171 -10.13 -2.55 -13.52
#